data_b8dbb096d01cc8f4c65f992a55389765
#
_entry.id   b8dbb096d01cc8f4c65f992a55389765
#
_cell.length_a   1.000
_cell.length_b   1.000
_cell.length_c   1.000
_cell.angle_alpha   90.00
_cell.angle_beta   90.00
_cell.angle_gamma   90.00
#
_symmetry.space_group_name_H-M   'P 1'
#
loop_
_entity.id
_entity.type
_entity.pdbx_description
1 polymer ?
#
loop_
_entity_poly.entity_id
_entity_poly.type
_entity_poly.pdbx_seq_one_letter_code
_entity_poly.pdbx_strand_id
1 'polypeptide(L)'
;NADEFPQSATLGDNAVRVEMEASVLLGGINRSVFATADDELRPVMNGIYFDITTEDITMVASDGHKLVRCKTLAAKGNERAAFILPKKPATLLKNLLPKEQGTVTIEFDERNAVFMLESYRMVCRLIEGRYPNYNSVIPQNNPHKVTVDRQQLVGALRPVSIFSSQAS
;
A
#
# COMPACT_ATOMS: atom_id res chain seq x y z
N ASN A 1 -33.35 -2.96 -8.74
CA ASN A 1 -33.65 -1.58 -9.21
C ASN A 1 -32.35 -0.79 -9.24
N ALA A 2 -32.08 -0.03 -10.33
CA ALA A 2 -30.89 0.81 -10.44
C ALA A 2 -30.87 1.93 -9.37
N ASP A 3 -32.03 2.32 -8.87
CA ASP A 3 -32.20 3.34 -7.84
C ASP A 3 -31.79 2.88 -6.43
N GLU A 4 -31.61 1.57 -6.23
CA GLU A 4 -31.17 0.96 -4.97
C GLU A 4 -29.64 0.77 -4.93
N PHE A 5 -28.95 1.11 -6.03
CA PHE A 5 -27.50 1.03 -6.05
C PHE A 5 -26.91 2.12 -5.15
N PRO A 6 -26.02 1.79 -4.21
CA PRO A 6 -25.41 2.78 -3.33
C PRO A 6 -24.81 3.91 -4.17
N GLN A 7 -25.20 5.15 -3.90
CA GLN A 7 -24.56 6.30 -4.54
C GLN A 7 -23.06 6.27 -4.24
N SER A 8 -22.26 6.52 -5.26
CA SER A 8 -20.81 6.60 -5.08
C SER A 8 -20.51 7.66 -4.02
N ALA A 9 -19.68 7.29 -3.03
CA ALA A 9 -19.27 8.22 -1.99
C ALA A 9 -18.70 9.50 -2.65
N THR A 10 -19.30 10.64 -2.30
CA THR A 10 -18.75 11.95 -2.63
C THR A 10 -17.65 12.25 -1.62
N LEU A 11 -16.48 12.64 -2.12
CA LEU A 11 -15.40 13.11 -1.26
C LEU A 11 -15.78 14.45 -0.63
N GLY A 12 -15.28 14.69 0.59
CA GLY A 12 -15.46 15.97 1.27
C GLY A 12 -14.71 17.11 0.57
N ASP A 13 -15.04 18.37 0.96
CA ASP A 13 -14.45 19.58 0.38
C ASP A 13 -12.93 19.70 0.57
N ASN A 14 -12.36 18.95 1.51
CA ASN A 14 -10.94 18.90 1.82
C ASN A 14 -10.24 17.66 1.21
N ALA A 15 -10.72 17.14 0.10
CA ALA A 15 -10.10 15.98 -0.54
C ALA A 15 -8.69 16.35 -1.07
N VAL A 16 -7.73 15.49 -0.76
CA VAL A 16 -6.35 15.58 -1.27
C VAL A 16 -6.26 14.82 -2.57
N ARG A 17 -5.55 15.39 -3.55
CA ARG A 17 -5.31 14.77 -4.85
C ARG A 17 -3.83 14.49 -5.05
N VAL A 18 -3.53 13.28 -5.52
CA VAL A 18 -2.19 12.82 -5.88
C VAL A 18 -2.24 12.10 -7.22
N GLU A 19 -1.20 12.27 -8.03
CA GLU A 19 -1.05 11.58 -9.31
C GLU A 19 0.23 10.76 -9.33
N MET A 20 0.15 9.56 -9.90
CA MET A 20 1.32 8.72 -10.12
C MET A 20 1.11 7.77 -11.29
N GLU A 21 2.20 7.31 -11.90
CA GLU A 21 2.15 6.30 -12.93
C GLU A 21 1.56 4.98 -12.40
N ALA A 22 0.72 4.31 -13.21
CA ALA A 22 0.11 3.03 -12.87
C ALA A 22 1.14 1.97 -12.48
N SER A 23 2.29 1.96 -13.15
CA SER A 23 3.41 1.06 -12.88
C SER A 23 4.05 1.31 -11.51
N VAL A 24 4.14 2.57 -11.07
CA VAL A 24 4.67 2.97 -9.76
C VAL A 24 3.73 2.52 -8.65
N LEU A 25 2.43 2.79 -8.81
CA LEU A 25 1.40 2.34 -7.87
C LEU A 25 1.37 0.81 -7.75
N LEU A 26 1.35 0.11 -8.88
CA LEU A 26 1.39 -1.35 -8.94
C LEU A 26 2.63 -1.92 -8.23
N GLY A 27 3.79 -1.34 -8.52
CA GLY A 27 5.05 -1.73 -7.88
C GLY A 27 5.04 -1.59 -6.37
N GLY A 28 4.49 -0.50 -5.86
CA GLY A 28 4.32 -0.25 -4.43
C GLY A 28 3.35 -1.23 -3.77
N ILE A 29 2.18 -1.43 -4.36
CA ILE A 29 1.17 -2.38 -3.86
C ILE A 29 1.70 -3.81 -3.86
N ASN A 30 2.33 -4.26 -4.95
CA ASN A 30 2.89 -5.61 -5.05
C ASN A 30 3.93 -5.93 -3.97
N ARG A 31 4.73 -4.91 -3.60
CA ARG A 31 5.76 -5.04 -2.57
C ARG A 31 5.23 -4.92 -1.15
N SER A 32 4.02 -4.43 -0.94
CA SER A 32 3.49 -4.10 0.39
C SER A 32 2.32 -4.98 0.81
N VAL A 33 1.42 -5.35 -0.10
CA VAL A 33 0.14 -5.99 0.24
C VAL A 33 0.28 -7.29 1.02
N PHE A 34 1.33 -8.09 0.75
CA PHE A 34 1.57 -9.36 1.45
C PHE A 34 1.97 -9.19 2.93
N ALA A 35 2.43 -8.00 3.29
CA ALA A 35 2.85 -7.68 4.65
C ALA A 35 1.73 -7.06 5.50
N THR A 36 0.53 -6.86 4.96
CA THR A 36 -0.63 -6.40 5.73
C THR A 36 -1.09 -7.48 6.70
N ALA A 37 -1.63 -7.07 7.84
CA ALA A 37 -2.26 -7.97 8.80
C ALA A 37 -3.67 -8.41 8.35
N ASP A 38 -4.19 -9.39 9.06
CA ASP A 38 -5.61 -9.76 9.12
C ASP A 38 -5.96 -9.88 10.62
N ASP A 39 -6.02 -8.75 11.32
CA ASP A 39 -6.11 -8.67 12.79
C ASP A 39 -7.25 -7.72 13.17
N GLU A 40 -8.28 -8.27 13.82
CA GLU A 40 -9.45 -7.50 14.26
C GLU A 40 -9.13 -6.54 15.40
N LEU A 41 -8.10 -6.83 16.20
CA LEU A 41 -7.66 -5.99 17.32
C LEU A 41 -6.82 -4.78 16.87
N ARG A 42 -6.21 -4.87 15.70
CA ARG A 42 -5.37 -3.82 15.13
C ARG A 42 -5.77 -3.50 13.69
N PRO A 43 -7.00 -3.02 13.47
CA PRO A 43 -7.54 -2.82 12.11
C PRO A 43 -6.69 -1.89 11.23
N VAL A 44 -5.97 -0.93 11.82
CA VAL A 44 -5.06 -0.03 11.08
C VAL A 44 -3.92 -0.77 10.36
N MET A 45 -3.58 -1.98 10.78
CA MET A 45 -2.55 -2.81 10.14
C MET A 45 -3.10 -3.70 9.02
N ASN A 46 -4.44 -3.74 8.83
CA ASN A 46 -5.09 -4.53 7.78
C ASN A 46 -5.08 -3.85 6.40
N GLY A 47 -4.18 -2.91 6.21
CA GLY A 47 -4.04 -2.15 4.97
C GLY A 47 -2.63 -1.65 4.74
N ILE A 48 -2.47 -1.01 3.58
CA ILE A 48 -1.23 -0.33 3.19
C ILE A 48 -1.35 1.15 3.60
N TYR A 49 -0.44 1.62 4.42
CA TYR A 49 -0.32 3.02 4.78
C TYR A 49 0.44 3.78 3.70
N PHE A 50 -0.20 4.81 3.16
CA PHE A 50 0.40 5.76 2.24
C PHE A 50 0.80 7.00 3.01
N ASP A 51 2.09 7.25 3.13
CA ASP A 51 2.69 8.47 3.71
C ASP A 51 3.15 9.34 2.56
N ILE A 52 2.45 10.46 2.35
CA ILE A 52 2.61 11.35 1.22
C ILE A 52 3.27 12.62 1.72
N THR A 53 4.34 13.02 1.06
CA THR A 53 5.04 14.28 1.30
C THR A 53 5.17 15.10 0.03
N THR A 54 5.71 16.31 0.11
CA THR A 54 6.02 17.15 -1.05
C THR A 54 7.25 16.68 -1.84
N GLU A 55 7.92 15.62 -1.38
CA GLU A 55 9.13 15.08 -2.01
C GLU A 55 8.93 13.66 -2.50
N ASP A 56 8.14 12.86 -1.80
CA ASP A 56 8.00 11.41 -2.04
C ASP A 56 6.66 10.85 -1.57
N ILE A 57 6.44 9.60 -1.96
CA ILE A 57 5.37 8.76 -1.40
C ILE A 57 5.99 7.48 -0.86
N THR A 58 5.69 7.17 0.38
CA THR A 58 6.11 5.94 1.05
C THR A 58 4.90 5.04 1.33
N MET A 59 4.93 3.81 0.85
CA MET A 59 3.92 2.79 1.13
C MET A 59 4.47 1.83 2.18
N VAL A 60 3.73 1.66 3.27
CA VAL A 60 4.14 0.82 4.41
C VAL A 60 3.08 -0.20 4.72
N ALA A 61 3.49 -1.42 5.00
CA ALA A 61 2.62 -2.46 5.53
C ALA A 61 3.36 -3.28 6.57
N SER A 62 2.66 -3.70 7.61
CA SER A 62 3.20 -4.55 8.67
C SER A 62 2.08 -5.36 9.32
N ASP A 63 2.41 -6.56 9.79
CA ASP A 63 1.55 -7.40 10.63
C ASP A 63 2.10 -7.56 12.07
N GLY A 64 3.17 -6.81 12.39
CA GLY A 64 3.88 -6.88 13.66
C GLY A 64 5.07 -7.84 13.67
N HIS A 65 5.15 -8.78 12.73
CA HIS A 65 6.27 -9.72 12.56
C HIS A 65 7.17 -9.35 11.38
N LYS A 66 6.60 -8.81 10.33
CA LYS A 66 7.31 -8.29 9.16
C LYS A 66 6.87 -6.87 8.86
N LEU A 67 7.75 -6.07 8.31
CA LEU A 67 7.48 -4.72 7.86
C LEU A 67 8.08 -4.51 6.47
N VAL A 68 7.28 -3.96 5.57
CA VAL A 68 7.74 -3.49 4.28
C VAL A 68 7.57 -1.97 4.22
N ARG A 69 8.62 -1.29 3.79
CA ARG A 69 8.60 0.14 3.45
C ARG A 69 9.08 0.30 2.01
N CYS A 70 8.20 0.78 1.15
CA CYS A 70 8.48 1.03 -0.25
C CYS A 70 8.36 2.53 -0.53
N LYS A 71 9.50 3.20 -0.72
CA LYS A 71 9.57 4.63 -1.01
C LYS A 71 9.73 4.86 -2.51
N THR A 72 8.99 5.82 -3.07
CA THR A 72 9.14 6.29 -4.44
C THR A 72 9.34 7.80 -4.49
N LEU A 73 10.28 8.24 -5.32
CA LEU A 73 10.51 9.65 -5.67
C LEU A 73 9.82 10.03 -7.00
N ALA A 74 9.24 9.06 -7.69
CA ALA A 74 8.55 9.28 -8.97
C ALA A 74 7.15 9.91 -8.81
N ALA A 75 6.67 10.03 -7.57
CA ALA A 75 5.40 10.66 -7.25
C ALA A 75 5.50 11.39 -5.91
N LYS A 76 4.73 12.44 -5.75
CA LYS A 76 4.69 13.27 -4.54
C LYS A 76 3.34 13.95 -4.39
N GLY A 77 3.03 14.44 -3.21
CA GLY A 77 1.86 15.28 -2.95
C GLY A 77 2.16 16.76 -3.08
N ASN A 78 1.12 17.57 -3.10
CA ASN A 78 1.23 19.03 -2.97
C ASN A 78 1.37 19.47 -1.51
N GLU A 79 0.97 18.60 -0.59
CA GLU A 79 1.02 18.78 0.85
C GLU A 79 1.27 17.44 1.54
N ARG A 80 1.52 17.50 2.85
CA ARG A 80 1.65 16.27 3.64
C ARG A 80 0.28 15.69 3.93
N ALA A 81 0.08 14.48 3.52
CA ALA A 81 -1.17 13.74 3.72
C ALA A 81 -0.90 12.26 3.90
N ALA A 82 -1.86 11.53 4.43
CA ALA A 82 -1.74 10.10 4.60
C ALA A 82 -3.11 9.41 4.61
N PHE A 83 -3.15 8.15 4.18
CA PHE A 83 -4.31 7.30 4.30
C PHE A 83 -3.91 5.83 4.42
N ILE A 84 -4.85 4.99 4.88
CA ILE A 84 -4.66 3.54 4.97
C ILE A 84 -5.61 2.87 3.99
N LEU A 85 -5.04 2.29 2.92
CA LEU A 85 -5.77 1.54 1.91
C LEU A 85 -6.02 0.12 2.40
N PRO A 86 -7.27 -0.34 2.58
CA PRO A 86 -7.54 -1.70 3.03
C PRO A 86 -6.98 -2.76 2.09
N LYS A 87 -6.65 -3.93 2.60
CA LYS A 87 -6.08 -5.06 1.85
C LYS A 87 -6.92 -5.48 0.65
N LYS A 88 -8.26 -5.52 0.78
CA LYS A 88 -9.15 -5.93 -0.32
C LYS A 88 -9.10 -4.96 -1.50
N PRO A 89 -9.33 -3.63 -1.35
CA PRO A 89 -9.12 -2.64 -2.41
C PRO A 89 -7.70 -2.68 -2.99
N ALA A 90 -6.66 -2.82 -2.17
CA ALA A 90 -5.28 -2.94 -2.65
C ALA A 90 -5.09 -4.16 -3.56
N THR A 91 -5.68 -5.31 -3.20
CA THR A 91 -5.64 -6.52 -4.02
C THR A 91 -6.42 -6.34 -5.33
N LEU A 92 -7.54 -5.63 -5.32
CA LEU A 92 -8.29 -5.31 -6.53
C LEU A 92 -7.47 -4.43 -7.47
N LEU A 93 -6.86 -3.35 -6.95
CA LEU A 93 -5.95 -2.50 -7.73
C LEU A 93 -4.78 -3.28 -8.32
N LYS A 94 -4.17 -4.20 -7.56
CA LYS A 94 -3.11 -5.10 -8.04
C LYS A 94 -3.54 -5.88 -9.29
N ASN A 95 -4.81 -6.26 -9.40
CA ASN A 95 -5.34 -7.01 -10.54
C ASN A 95 -5.76 -6.12 -11.72
N LEU A 96 -6.14 -4.88 -11.46
CA LEU A 96 -6.56 -3.92 -12.48
C LEU A 96 -5.37 -3.22 -13.13
N LEU A 97 -4.44 -2.72 -12.32
CA LEU A 97 -3.29 -1.90 -12.76
C LEU A 97 -2.41 -2.52 -13.87
N PRO A 98 -2.22 -3.86 -13.97
CA PRO A 98 -1.45 -4.43 -15.09
C PRO A 98 -2.06 -4.19 -16.47
N LYS A 99 -3.35 -3.85 -16.53
CA LYS A 99 -4.09 -3.57 -17.78
C LYS A 99 -4.15 -2.08 -18.08
N GLU A 100 -3.69 -1.24 -17.18
CA GLU A 100 -3.72 0.21 -17.28
C GLU A 100 -2.34 0.75 -17.65
N GLN A 101 -2.33 1.76 -18.48
CA GLN A 101 -1.14 2.53 -18.84
C GLN A 101 -1.36 4.00 -18.45
N GLY A 102 -0.26 4.73 -18.23
CA GLY A 102 -0.35 6.14 -17.90
C GLY A 102 -0.58 6.43 -16.43
N THR A 103 -1.20 7.56 -16.15
CA THR A 103 -1.30 8.15 -14.82
C THR A 103 -2.59 7.71 -14.13
N VAL A 104 -2.45 7.33 -12.86
CA VAL A 104 -3.58 7.12 -11.94
C VAL A 104 -3.73 8.37 -11.09
N THR A 105 -4.93 8.93 -11.05
CA THR A 105 -5.28 9.98 -10.11
C THR A 105 -5.93 9.37 -8.88
N ILE A 106 -5.42 9.71 -7.71
CA ILE A 106 -5.94 9.28 -6.41
C ILE A 106 -6.47 10.52 -5.71
N GLU A 107 -7.77 10.52 -5.43
CA GLU A 107 -8.42 11.54 -4.60
C GLU A 107 -8.91 10.88 -3.32
N PHE A 108 -8.67 11.49 -2.17
CA PHE A 108 -9.07 10.90 -0.90
C PHE A 108 -9.36 11.95 0.16
N ASP A 109 -10.24 11.60 1.06
CA ASP A 109 -10.52 12.29 2.31
C ASP A 109 -10.21 11.38 3.51
N GLU A 110 -10.70 11.71 4.70
CA GLU A 110 -10.49 10.90 5.91
C GLU A 110 -11.13 9.51 5.85
N ARG A 111 -12.15 9.29 5.01
CA ARG A 111 -12.98 8.08 5.00
C ARG A 111 -12.94 7.32 3.70
N ASN A 112 -12.78 8.00 2.59
CA ASN A 112 -12.93 7.41 1.26
C ASN A 112 -11.75 7.75 0.37
N ALA A 113 -11.48 6.88 -0.58
CA ALA A 113 -10.57 7.15 -1.69
C ALA A 113 -11.21 6.79 -3.02
N VAL A 114 -10.89 7.57 -4.03
CA VAL A 114 -11.26 7.36 -5.42
C VAL A 114 -9.98 7.21 -6.23
N PHE A 115 -9.85 6.10 -6.91
CA PHE A 115 -8.78 5.84 -7.86
C PHE A 115 -9.36 5.97 -9.27
N MET A 116 -8.86 6.94 -10.02
CA MET A 116 -9.24 7.16 -11.42
C MET A 116 -8.15 6.61 -12.32
N LEU A 117 -8.45 5.53 -13.00
CA LEU A 117 -7.63 4.89 -14.01
C LEU A 117 -8.21 5.23 -15.40
N GLU A 118 -7.51 4.89 -16.46
CA GLU A 118 -7.98 5.16 -17.83
C GLU A 118 -9.35 4.49 -18.10
N SER A 119 -9.47 3.21 -17.75
CA SER A 119 -10.66 2.39 -18.04
C SER A 119 -11.55 2.17 -16.82
N TYR A 120 -11.12 2.52 -15.61
CA TYR A 120 -11.83 2.21 -14.36
C TYR A 120 -11.84 3.40 -13.41
N ARG A 121 -12.92 3.50 -12.68
CA ARG A 121 -13.03 4.33 -11.47
C ARG A 121 -13.35 3.43 -10.29
N MET A 122 -12.44 3.34 -9.33
CA MET A 122 -12.64 2.57 -8.12
C MET A 122 -12.84 3.50 -6.93
N VAL A 123 -13.92 3.30 -6.19
CA VAL A 123 -14.21 3.99 -4.94
C VAL A 123 -14.09 2.99 -3.80
N CYS A 124 -13.42 3.34 -2.73
CA CYS A 124 -13.32 2.48 -1.56
C CYS A 124 -13.34 3.29 -0.26
N ARG A 125 -13.81 2.64 0.81
CA ARG A 125 -13.68 3.17 2.16
C ARG A 125 -12.26 2.90 2.66
N LEU A 126 -11.68 3.87 3.36
CA LEU A 126 -10.37 3.78 3.99
C LEU A 126 -10.47 3.22 5.40
N ILE A 127 -9.36 2.76 5.95
CA ILE A 127 -9.27 2.41 7.36
C ILE A 127 -8.99 3.68 8.16
N GLU A 128 -9.91 4.03 9.04
CA GLU A 128 -9.77 5.17 9.94
C GLU A 128 -8.80 4.85 11.09
N GLY A 129 -8.02 5.81 11.49
CA GLY A 129 -7.11 5.71 12.62
C GLY A 129 -5.67 6.11 12.31
N ARG A 130 -4.86 6.13 13.37
CA ARG A 130 -3.44 6.50 13.24
C ARG A 130 -2.58 5.25 13.02
N TYR A 131 -1.86 5.21 11.90
CA TYR A 131 -0.88 4.15 11.66
C TYR A 131 0.28 4.25 12.66
N PRO A 132 0.80 3.13 13.19
CA PRO A 132 1.94 3.12 14.10
C PRO A 132 3.18 3.82 13.50
N ASN A 133 4.04 4.38 14.37
CA ASN A 133 5.29 4.96 13.93
C ASN A 133 6.25 3.85 13.44
N TYR A 134 6.17 3.54 12.16
CA TYR A 134 6.95 2.46 11.55
C TYR A 134 8.47 2.74 11.56
N ASN A 135 8.89 4.00 11.61
CA ASN A 135 10.31 4.34 11.64
C ASN A 135 10.99 3.91 12.94
N SER A 136 10.24 3.84 14.05
CA SER A 136 10.79 3.45 15.36
C SER A 136 11.18 1.97 15.46
N VAL A 137 10.59 1.11 14.62
CA VAL A 137 10.84 -0.33 14.63
C VAL A 137 11.86 -0.78 13.59
N ILE A 138 12.30 0.13 12.70
CA ILE A 138 13.33 -0.18 11.69
C ILE A 138 14.71 -0.05 12.35
N PRO A 139 15.51 -1.14 12.44
CA PRO A 139 16.83 -1.08 13.02
C PRO A 139 17.75 -0.11 12.25
N GLN A 140 18.38 0.82 12.96
CA GLN A 140 19.24 1.86 12.36
C GLN A 140 20.73 1.50 12.39
N ASN A 141 21.19 0.82 13.44
CA ASN A 141 22.60 0.56 13.69
C ASN A 141 22.91 -0.94 13.68
N ASN A 142 22.78 -1.57 12.50
CA ASN A 142 23.15 -2.97 12.36
C ASN A 142 24.68 -3.10 12.24
N PRO A 143 25.36 -3.80 13.19
CA PRO A 143 26.81 -3.95 13.17
C PRO A 143 27.29 -4.89 12.04
N HIS A 144 26.41 -5.78 11.59
CA HIS A 144 26.74 -6.75 10.53
C HIS A 144 25.93 -6.48 9.28
N LYS A 145 26.62 -6.45 8.13
CA LYS A 145 26.01 -6.31 6.80
C LYS A 145 26.50 -7.44 5.91
N VAL A 146 25.57 -8.06 5.19
CA VAL A 146 25.87 -9.10 4.21
C VAL A 146 25.39 -8.64 2.84
N THR A 147 26.25 -8.75 1.84
CA THR A 147 25.89 -8.51 0.44
C THR A 147 25.82 -9.85 -0.28
N VAL A 148 24.68 -10.15 -0.88
CA VAL A 148 24.43 -11.41 -1.57
C VAL A 148 23.77 -11.16 -2.93
N ASP A 149 24.01 -12.07 -3.87
CA ASP A 149 23.26 -12.08 -5.11
C ASP A 149 21.80 -12.50 -4.82
N ARG A 150 20.85 -11.67 -5.28
CA ARG A 150 19.42 -11.90 -5.03
C ARG A 150 18.91 -13.21 -5.62
N GLN A 151 19.36 -13.58 -6.83
CA GLN A 151 18.87 -14.79 -7.50
C GLN A 151 19.41 -16.04 -6.82
N GLN A 152 20.66 -16.03 -6.40
CA GLN A 152 21.27 -17.13 -5.64
C GLN A 152 20.58 -17.31 -4.29
N LEU A 153 20.31 -16.21 -3.56
CA LEU A 153 19.60 -16.28 -2.29
C LEU A 153 18.18 -16.86 -2.46
N VAL A 154 17.42 -16.37 -3.44
CA VAL A 154 16.07 -16.90 -3.73
C VAL A 154 16.15 -18.38 -4.13
N GLY A 155 17.13 -18.77 -4.94
CA GLY A 155 17.35 -20.16 -5.35
C GLY A 155 17.66 -21.08 -4.18
N ALA A 156 18.43 -20.61 -3.20
CA ALA A 156 18.74 -21.37 -1.99
C ALA A 156 17.54 -21.47 -1.02
N LEU A 157 16.73 -20.40 -0.90
CA LEU A 157 15.58 -20.37 0.01
C LEU A 157 14.41 -21.24 -0.47
N ARG A 158 14.19 -21.36 -1.79
CA ARG A 158 13.06 -22.13 -2.34
C ARG A 158 13.00 -23.59 -1.86
N PRO A 159 14.07 -24.41 -1.97
CA PRO A 159 14.01 -25.79 -1.49
C PRO A 159 13.87 -25.87 0.03
N VAL A 160 14.49 -24.95 0.79
CA VAL A 160 14.40 -24.95 2.26
C VAL A 160 12.97 -24.61 2.72
N SER A 161 12.29 -23.71 2.02
CA SER A 161 10.91 -23.31 2.38
C SER A 161 9.90 -24.45 2.33
N ILE A 162 10.18 -25.52 1.58
CA ILE A 162 9.32 -26.73 1.53
C ILE A 162 9.29 -27.44 2.89
N PHE A 163 10.37 -27.33 3.65
CA PHE A 163 10.51 -27.96 4.97
C PHE A 163 10.19 -27.01 6.13
N SER A 164 9.84 -25.74 5.84
CA SER A 164 9.44 -24.81 6.88
C SER A 164 7.99 -25.03 7.29
N SER A 165 7.71 -25.03 8.59
CA SER A 165 6.34 -25.05 9.11
C SER A 165 5.82 -23.63 9.28
N GLN A 166 4.48 -23.45 9.28
CA GLN A 166 3.85 -22.15 9.57
C GLN A 166 4.07 -21.66 11.00
N ALA A 167 4.62 -22.50 11.87
CA ALA A 167 4.85 -22.22 13.29
C ALA A 167 6.30 -21.80 13.61
N SER A 168 7.14 -21.61 12.59
CA SER A 168 8.54 -21.20 12.73
C SER A 168 8.78 -19.81 12.13
#